data_9aaee7a99c7a348a988dc23a2065ebdc
#
_entry.id   9aaee7a99c7a348a988dc23a2065ebdc
#
_cell.length_a   1.000
_cell.length_b   1.000
_cell.length_c   1.000
_cell.angle_alpha   90.00
_cell.angle_beta   90.00
_cell.angle_gamma   90.00
#
_symmetry.space_group_name_H-M   'P 1'
#
loop_
_entity.id
_entity.type
_entity.pdbx_description
1 polymer ?
#
loop_
_entity_poly.entity_id
_entity_poly.type
_entity_poly.pdbx_seq_one_letter_code
_entity_poly.pdbx_strand_id
1 'polypeptide(L)' 'MKLTYKTYAESAVKAEKKGHYLEVAKNWADAKRHTAVQKNIEYCQHRIDFCERHHFRLKSMGEINEKTPASRNV' A
#
# COMPACT_ATOMS: atom_id res chain seq x y z
N MET A 1 -21.80 8.58 -9.74
CA MET A 1 -20.47 9.14 -9.80
C MET A 1 -19.49 8.16 -10.43
N LYS A 2 -18.64 8.67 -11.28
CA LYS A 2 -17.71 7.82 -11.99
C LYS A 2 -16.42 7.61 -11.21
N LEU A 3 -16.03 6.35 -11.05
CA LEU A 3 -14.76 6.03 -10.38
C LEU A 3 -13.64 6.09 -11.41
N THR A 4 -12.69 6.97 -11.16
CA THR A 4 -11.60 7.20 -12.09
C THR A 4 -10.27 7.03 -11.37
N TYR A 5 -9.18 7.09 -12.14
CA TYR A 5 -7.85 7.05 -11.56
C TYR A 5 -7.71 8.06 -10.42
N LYS A 6 -8.18 9.28 -10.63
CA LYS A 6 -8.06 10.32 -9.62
C LYS A 6 -8.79 9.94 -8.33
N THR A 7 -9.98 9.36 -8.47
CA THR A 7 -10.76 8.96 -7.31
C THR A 7 -9.99 7.96 -6.44
N TYR A 8 -9.43 6.95 -7.09
CA TYR A 8 -8.69 5.93 -6.34
C TYR A 8 -7.39 6.48 -5.77
N ALA A 9 -6.72 7.36 -6.53
CA ALA A 9 -5.49 7.97 -6.03
C ALA A 9 -5.75 8.80 -4.80
N GLU A 10 -6.84 9.55 -4.78
CA GLU A 10 -7.19 10.36 -3.61
C GLU A 10 -7.53 9.48 -2.42
N SER A 11 -8.22 8.38 -2.66
CA SER A 11 -8.52 7.43 -1.59
C SER A 11 -7.25 6.84 -1.00
N ALA A 12 -6.29 6.54 -1.87
CA ALA A 12 -5.01 6.00 -1.41
C ALA A 12 -4.29 6.99 -0.51
N VAL A 13 -4.28 8.26 -0.90
CA VAL A 13 -3.63 9.29 -0.09
C VAL A 13 -4.28 9.39 1.28
N LYS A 14 -5.60 9.34 1.33
CA LYS A 14 -6.32 9.41 2.60
C LYS A 14 -6.00 8.21 3.48
N ALA A 15 -5.95 7.02 2.89
CA ALA A 15 -5.63 5.81 3.64
C ALA A 15 -4.21 5.86 4.18
N GLU A 16 -3.30 6.43 3.40
CA GLU A 16 -1.91 6.54 3.82
C GLU A 16 -1.78 7.42 5.05
N LYS A 17 -2.54 8.51 5.10
CA LYS A 17 -2.52 9.39 6.26
C LYS A 17 -3.01 8.69 7.52
N LYS A 18 -3.84 7.66 7.36
CA LYS A 18 -4.33 6.88 8.48
C LYS A 18 -3.42 5.71 8.81
N GLY A 19 -2.40 5.46 8.03
CA GLY A 19 -1.49 4.36 8.26
C GLY A 19 -2.00 3.00 7.81
N HIS A 20 -3.04 2.96 7.00
CA HIS A 20 -3.63 1.70 6.54
C HIS A 20 -2.96 1.24 5.25
N TYR A 21 -1.73 0.75 5.36
CA TYR A 21 -0.89 0.54 4.18
C TYR A 21 -1.38 -0.53 3.22
N LEU A 22 -2.04 -1.58 3.70
CA LEU A 22 -2.62 -2.56 2.77
C LEU A 22 -3.76 -1.95 1.98
N GLU A 23 -4.55 -1.11 2.62
CA GLU A 23 -5.63 -0.42 1.93
C GLU A 23 -5.07 0.57 0.91
N VAL A 24 -3.98 1.23 1.25
CA VAL A 24 -3.31 2.14 0.32
C VAL A 24 -2.89 1.37 -0.93
N ALA A 25 -2.24 0.22 -0.75
CA ALA A 25 -1.79 -0.58 -1.88
C ALA A 25 -2.98 -1.02 -2.74
N LYS A 26 -4.08 -1.40 -2.10
CA LYS A 26 -5.27 -1.81 -2.84
C LYS A 26 -5.84 -0.66 -3.66
N ASN A 27 -5.88 0.54 -3.07
CA ASN A 27 -6.39 1.70 -3.79
C ASN A 27 -5.50 2.07 -4.96
N TRP A 28 -4.19 1.97 -4.80
CA TRP A 28 -3.29 2.23 -5.92
C TRP A 28 -3.41 1.17 -7.00
N ALA A 29 -3.68 -0.09 -6.63
CA ALA A 29 -3.91 -1.14 -7.61
C ALA A 29 -5.18 -0.84 -8.41
N ASP A 30 -6.23 -0.36 -7.75
CA ASP A 30 -7.44 0.02 -8.44
C ASP A 30 -7.19 1.22 -9.35
N ALA A 31 -6.43 2.21 -8.87
CA ALA A 31 -6.11 3.37 -9.69
C ALA A 31 -5.34 2.94 -10.93
N LYS A 32 -4.43 2.00 -10.79
CA LYS A 32 -3.63 1.50 -11.90
C LYS A 32 -4.51 0.95 -13.01
N ARG A 33 -5.60 0.30 -12.64
CA ARG A 33 -6.50 -0.29 -13.63
C ARG A 33 -7.36 0.76 -14.34
N HIS A 34 -7.39 1.98 -13.84
CA HIS A 34 -8.24 3.02 -14.40
C HIS A 34 -7.45 4.10 -15.14
N THR A 35 -6.23 3.81 -15.54
CA THR A 35 -5.45 4.76 -16.31
C THR A 35 -4.71 4.05 -17.42
N ALA A 36 -4.58 4.72 -18.56
CA ALA A 36 -3.78 4.21 -19.68
C ALA A 36 -2.46 4.97 -19.79
N VAL A 37 -2.24 5.93 -18.89
CA VAL A 37 -1.00 6.73 -18.93
C VAL A 37 0.12 5.93 -18.30
N GLN A 38 1.18 5.68 -19.07
CA GLN A 38 2.27 4.82 -18.58
C GLN A 38 2.91 5.35 -17.31
N LYS A 39 3.11 6.65 -17.22
CA LYS A 39 3.72 7.23 -16.01
C LYS A 39 2.85 6.99 -14.79
N ASN A 40 1.53 7.05 -14.94
CA ASN A 40 0.64 6.79 -13.83
C ASN A 40 0.70 5.32 -13.41
N ILE A 41 0.78 4.42 -14.39
CA ILE A 41 0.88 3.00 -14.11
C ILE A 41 2.15 2.71 -13.32
N GLU A 42 3.27 3.28 -13.74
CA GLU A 42 4.54 3.08 -13.06
C GLU A 42 4.51 3.66 -11.67
N TYR A 43 3.93 4.84 -11.52
CA TYR A 43 3.82 5.47 -10.21
C TYR A 43 3.00 4.60 -9.26
N CYS A 44 1.86 4.09 -9.73
CA CYS A 44 1.02 3.24 -8.90
C CYS A 44 1.77 1.99 -8.46
N GLN A 45 2.52 1.37 -9.38
CA GLN A 45 3.26 0.16 -9.03
C GLN A 45 4.32 0.44 -7.97
N HIS A 46 5.02 1.57 -8.08
CA HIS A 46 6.01 1.94 -7.08
C HIS A 46 5.36 2.15 -5.72
N ARG A 47 4.20 2.80 -5.69
CA ARG A 47 3.50 3.03 -4.44
C ARG A 47 3.00 1.73 -3.82
N ILE A 48 2.50 0.82 -4.65
CA ILE A 48 2.05 -0.49 -4.18
C ILE A 48 3.22 -1.23 -3.53
N ASP A 49 4.35 -1.28 -4.23
CA ASP A 49 5.51 -1.99 -3.71
C ASP A 49 6.00 -1.38 -2.40
N PHE A 50 6.04 -0.07 -2.33
CA PHE A 50 6.46 0.61 -1.12
C PHE A 50 5.55 0.29 0.05
N CYS A 51 4.24 0.38 -0.18
CA CYS A 51 3.27 0.18 0.90
C CYS A 51 3.26 -1.27 1.38
N GLU A 52 3.39 -2.21 0.46
CA GLU A 52 3.41 -3.61 0.85
C GLU A 52 4.64 -3.93 1.68
N ARG A 53 5.80 -3.41 1.27
CA ARG A 53 7.02 -3.64 2.04
C ARG A 53 6.93 -2.99 3.41
N HIS A 54 6.35 -1.80 3.47
CA HIS A 54 6.20 -1.10 4.74
C HIS A 54 5.26 -1.85 5.68
N HIS A 55 4.16 -2.36 5.12
CA HIS A 55 3.22 -3.13 5.90
C HIS A 55 3.86 -4.38 6.50
N PHE A 56 4.61 -5.11 5.68
CA PHE A 56 5.27 -6.32 6.16
C PHE A 56 6.31 -6.00 7.23
N ARG A 57 7.01 -4.90 7.07
CA ARG A 57 8.00 -4.51 8.07
C ARG A 57 7.34 -4.23 9.41
N LEU A 58 6.25 -3.48 9.40
CA LEU A 58 5.54 -3.17 10.63
C LEU A 58 4.99 -4.42 11.29
N LYS A 59 4.46 -5.32 10.48
CA LYS A 59 3.91 -6.56 11.00
C LYS A 59 5.00 -7.41 11.64
N SER A 60 6.14 -7.52 10.99
CA SER A 60 7.25 -8.28 11.54
C SER A 60 7.74 -7.70 12.84
N MET A 61 7.84 -6.38 12.92
CA MET A 61 8.26 -5.74 14.14
C MET A 61 7.27 -5.97 15.27
N GLY A 62 5.99 -5.94 14.95
CA GLY A 62 4.96 -6.20 15.94
C GLY A 62 5.02 -7.62 16.45
N GLU A 63 5.23 -8.57 15.56
CA GLU A 63 5.34 -9.96 15.95
C GLU A 63 6.54 -10.19 16.85
N ILE A 64 7.67 -9.59 16.51
CA ILE A 64 8.86 -9.72 17.31
C ILE A 64 8.62 -9.17 18.71
N ASN A 65 7.99 -8.01 18.79
CA ASN A 65 7.72 -7.40 20.08
C ASN A 65 6.78 -8.23 20.94
N GLU A 66 5.83 -8.87 20.30
CA GLU A 66 4.85 -9.64 21.05
C GLU A 66 5.34 -11.01 21.41
N LYS A 67 6.09 -11.60 20.55
CA LYS A 67 6.47 -12.93 20.80
C LYS A 67 7.83 -13.10 21.13
N THR A 68 8.52 -12.70 20.89
CA THR A 68 9.73 -13.03 21.14
C THR A 68 10.42 -13.27 20.28
N PRO A 69 10.99 -13.44 20.24
CA PRO A 69 11.65 -13.43 19.54
C PRO A 69 12.23 -14.19 18.83
N ALA A 70 12.69 -14.34 18.77
CA ALA A 70 13.29 -15.00 18.16
C ALA A 70 12.97 -15.76 17.37
N SER A 71 12.67 -16.06 17.30
CA SER A 71 12.37 -16.78 16.63
C SER A 71 12.32 -16.69 15.48
N ARG A 72 12.43 -16.43 15.24
CA ARG A 72 12.36 -16.40 14.19
C ARG A 72 12.97 -15.89 13.55
N ASN A 73 13.22 -15.80 13.66
CA ASN A 73 13.69 -15.46 13.05
C ASN A 73 14.24 -15.58 12.61
N VAL A 74 14.21 -15.85 12.83
CA VAL A 74 14.52 -16.08 12.49
C VAL A 74 14.61 -16.21 12.23
#